data_04eef390be59a40625578e6077e7d1b0
#
_entry.id   04eef390be59a40625578e6077e7d1b0
#
_cell.length_a   1.000
_cell.length_b   1.000
_cell.length_c   1.000
_cell.angle_alpha   90.00
_cell.angle_beta   90.00
_cell.angle_gamma   90.00
#
_symmetry.space_group_name_H-M   'P 1'
#
loop_
_entity.id
_entity.type
_entity.pdbx_description
1 polymer ?
#
loop_
_entity_poly.entity_id
_entity_poly.type
_entity_poly.pdbx_seq_one_letter_code
_entity_poly.pdbx_strand_id
1 'polypeptide(L)'
;MTEIVYRLGPGCEVDDVVEGNVYIGKVQGFATFGTFVQLNDKTKGLLHKSNVKTEKKERDQILVLVNQIRPNGNIDLREVIMDEGSYETKLVSKKVVISKLSDLKNKLGRNITVEADVVQIKQTSGPTIFTVCDETGTEDAAAFTEAGVRSYPEVQLGDVVRIFGEANKRNNQVQIEVSDMIIL
;
A
#
# COMPACT_ATOMS: atom_id res chain seq x y z
N MET A 1 -0.15 -23.75 -17.98
CA MET A 1 -0.37 -22.29 -17.91
C MET A 1 -0.26 -21.84 -16.46
N THR A 2 0.46 -20.77 -16.24
CA THR A 2 0.59 -20.17 -14.91
C THR A 2 -0.59 -19.23 -14.69
N GLU A 3 -1.26 -19.37 -13.54
CA GLU A 3 -2.30 -18.43 -13.14
C GLU A 3 -1.69 -17.06 -12.84
N ILE A 4 -2.45 -16.01 -13.08
CA ILE A 4 -2.01 -14.64 -12.78
C ILE A 4 -2.77 -14.14 -11.56
N VAL A 5 -2.02 -13.67 -10.57
CA VAL A 5 -2.54 -13.00 -9.39
C VAL A 5 -2.08 -11.54 -9.45
N TYR A 6 -3.00 -10.63 -9.19
CA TYR A 6 -2.71 -9.21 -9.26
C TYR A 6 -2.45 -8.63 -7.87
N ARG A 7 -1.50 -7.72 -7.80
CA ARG A 7 -1.30 -6.86 -6.64
C ARG A 7 -1.78 -5.47 -7.02
N LEU A 8 -2.76 -4.96 -6.29
CA LEU A 8 -3.27 -3.61 -6.52
C LEU A 8 -2.28 -2.59 -5.97
N GLY A 9 -1.70 -1.80 -6.85
CA GLY A 9 -0.69 -0.83 -6.49
C GLY A 9 -1.24 0.36 -5.71
N PRO A 10 -0.37 1.13 -5.06
CA PRO A 10 -0.77 2.33 -4.33
C PRO A 10 -1.47 3.34 -5.23
N GLY A 11 -2.50 4.00 -4.70
CA GLY A 11 -3.27 4.99 -5.43
C GLY A 11 -4.36 4.44 -6.34
N CYS A 12 -4.38 3.13 -6.59
CA CYS A 12 -5.48 2.50 -7.33
C CYS A 12 -6.76 2.50 -6.50
N GLU A 13 -7.87 2.63 -7.19
CA GLU A 13 -9.21 2.70 -6.59
C GLU A 13 -10.08 1.55 -7.10
N VAL A 14 -11.34 1.51 -6.68
CA VAL A 14 -12.28 0.46 -7.08
C VAL A 14 -12.42 0.34 -8.62
N ASP A 15 -12.29 1.45 -9.33
CA ASP A 15 -12.36 1.46 -10.80
C ASP A 15 -11.20 0.72 -11.47
N ASP A 16 -10.11 0.51 -10.75
CA ASP A 16 -8.92 -0.20 -11.23
C ASP A 16 -9.01 -1.71 -10.95
N VAL A 17 -10.04 -2.14 -10.25
CA VAL A 17 -10.28 -3.55 -9.88
C VAL A 17 -11.20 -4.19 -10.92
N VAL A 18 -10.85 -5.39 -11.37
CA VAL A 18 -11.60 -6.12 -12.38
C VAL A 18 -12.27 -7.35 -11.78
N GLU A 19 -13.58 -7.48 -11.97
CA GLU A 19 -14.33 -8.68 -11.57
C GLU A 19 -13.73 -9.93 -12.26
N GLY A 20 -13.65 -11.02 -11.51
CA GLY A 20 -13.10 -12.28 -12.00
C GLY A 20 -11.60 -12.42 -11.85
N ASN A 21 -10.88 -11.35 -11.51
CA ASN A 21 -9.44 -11.41 -11.25
C ASN A 21 -9.16 -11.75 -9.80
N VAL A 22 -8.01 -12.38 -9.57
CA VAL A 22 -7.51 -12.73 -8.23
C VAL A 22 -6.49 -11.70 -7.80
N TYR A 23 -6.63 -11.20 -6.58
CA TYR A 23 -5.76 -10.19 -5.99
C TYR A 23 -5.12 -10.68 -4.70
N ILE A 24 -3.93 -10.18 -4.43
CA ILE A 24 -3.30 -10.34 -3.12
C ILE A 24 -3.95 -9.32 -2.19
N GLY A 25 -4.49 -9.80 -1.07
CA GLY A 25 -5.09 -8.94 -0.06
C GLY A 25 -4.50 -9.21 1.31
N LYS A 26 -4.77 -8.30 2.22
CA LYS A 26 -4.33 -8.39 3.61
C LYS A 26 -5.54 -8.31 4.53
N VAL A 27 -5.64 -9.22 5.47
CA VAL A 27 -6.74 -9.23 6.43
C VAL A 27 -6.66 -7.97 7.30
N GLN A 28 -7.70 -7.14 7.27
CA GLN A 28 -7.77 -5.89 8.01
C GLN A 28 -8.52 -6.05 9.34
N GLY A 29 -9.59 -6.84 9.36
CA GLY A 29 -10.40 -7.05 10.54
C GLY A 29 -11.54 -8.01 10.30
N PHE A 30 -12.26 -8.31 11.36
CA PHE A 30 -13.34 -9.30 11.36
C PHE A 30 -14.65 -8.67 11.78
N ALA A 31 -15.73 -9.16 11.17
CA ALA A 31 -17.10 -8.83 11.55
C ALA A 31 -17.91 -10.13 11.66
N THR A 32 -19.11 -10.06 12.22
CA THR A 32 -19.97 -11.25 12.38
C THR A 32 -20.37 -11.87 11.04
N PHE A 33 -20.37 -11.08 9.98
CA PHE A 33 -20.78 -11.51 8.63
C PHE A 33 -19.61 -11.80 7.70
N GLY A 34 -18.38 -11.56 8.09
CA GLY A 34 -17.22 -11.83 7.24
C GLY A 34 -15.94 -11.17 7.69
N THR A 35 -14.97 -11.14 6.77
CA THR A 35 -13.64 -10.61 6.98
C THR A 35 -13.40 -9.44 6.03
N PHE A 36 -12.91 -8.32 6.54
CA PHE A 36 -12.48 -7.20 5.72
C PHE A 36 -11.07 -7.46 5.22
N VAL A 37 -10.89 -7.36 3.91
CA VAL A 37 -9.62 -7.58 3.24
C VAL A 37 -9.20 -6.30 2.53
N GLN A 38 -8.03 -5.81 2.85
CA GLN A 38 -7.45 -4.63 2.21
C GLN A 38 -6.67 -5.06 0.98
N LEU A 39 -6.98 -4.46 -0.18
CA LEU A 39 -6.26 -4.72 -1.43
C LEU A 39 -5.12 -3.74 -1.63
N ASN A 40 -5.30 -2.49 -1.19
CA ASN A 40 -4.24 -1.46 -1.16
C ASN A 40 -4.64 -0.36 -0.14
N ASP A 41 -3.93 0.76 -0.16
CA ASP A 41 -4.17 1.89 0.75
C ASP A 41 -5.58 2.51 0.65
N LYS A 42 -6.25 2.37 -0.49
CA LYS A 42 -7.56 3.00 -0.75
C LYS A 42 -8.71 2.02 -0.97
N THR A 43 -8.40 0.75 -1.18
CA THR A 43 -9.39 -0.23 -1.63
C THR A 43 -9.45 -1.43 -0.71
N LYS A 44 -10.65 -1.74 -0.26
CA LYS A 44 -10.92 -2.91 0.57
C LYS A 44 -12.21 -3.60 0.10
N GLY A 45 -12.32 -4.88 0.42
CA GLY A 45 -13.51 -5.66 0.11
C GLY A 45 -13.93 -6.53 1.28
N LEU A 46 -15.09 -7.14 1.15
CA LEU A 46 -15.65 -8.04 2.14
C LEU A 46 -15.54 -9.49 1.64
N LEU A 47 -14.85 -10.30 2.41
CA LEU A 47 -14.85 -11.73 2.28
C LEU A 47 -15.94 -12.29 3.19
N HIS A 48 -17.11 -12.60 2.60
CA HIS A 48 -18.25 -13.10 3.36
C HIS A 48 -17.91 -14.41 4.05
N LYS A 49 -18.39 -14.64 5.26
CA LYS A 49 -18.09 -15.83 6.07
C LYS A 49 -18.33 -17.15 5.32
N SER A 50 -19.30 -17.19 4.43
CA SER A 50 -19.59 -18.37 3.61
C SER A 50 -18.52 -18.66 2.55
N ASN A 51 -17.67 -17.69 2.24
CA ASN A 51 -16.61 -17.77 1.24
C ASN A 51 -15.21 -17.87 1.85
N VAL A 52 -15.12 -17.95 3.17
CA VAL A 52 -13.86 -18.16 3.90
C VAL A 52 -13.54 -19.65 3.89
N LYS A 53 -12.32 -20.00 3.50
CA LYS A 53 -11.87 -21.39 3.40
C LYS A 53 -10.92 -21.81 4.52
N THR A 54 -10.20 -20.85 5.10
CA THR A 54 -9.21 -21.10 6.14
C THR A 54 -9.37 -20.11 7.28
N GLU A 55 -8.90 -20.49 8.47
CA GLU A 55 -8.85 -19.59 9.63
C GLU A 55 -7.81 -18.50 9.40
N LYS A 56 -8.12 -17.28 9.82
CA LYS A 56 -7.30 -16.10 9.56
C LYS A 56 -7.04 -15.28 10.79
N LYS A 57 -5.92 -14.56 10.75
CA LYS A 57 -5.54 -13.57 11.75
C LYS A 57 -5.41 -12.20 11.06
N GLU A 58 -5.51 -11.13 11.84
CA GLU A 58 -5.23 -9.79 11.32
C GLU A 58 -3.84 -9.74 10.69
N ARG A 59 -3.75 -9.03 9.57
CA ARG A 59 -2.54 -8.84 8.76
C ARG A 59 -2.09 -10.07 7.96
N ASP A 60 -2.82 -11.17 7.98
CA ASP A 60 -2.51 -12.30 7.12
C ASP A 60 -2.66 -11.90 5.65
N GLN A 61 -1.71 -12.34 4.82
CA GLN A 61 -1.80 -12.19 3.37
C GLN A 61 -2.59 -13.36 2.80
N ILE A 62 -3.59 -13.04 1.99
CA ILE A 62 -4.45 -14.05 1.36
C ILE A 62 -4.68 -13.71 -0.12
N LEU A 63 -5.12 -14.71 -0.87
CA LEU A 63 -5.54 -14.53 -2.26
C LEU A 63 -7.07 -14.49 -2.30
N VAL A 64 -7.61 -13.49 -2.98
CA VAL A 64 -9.05 -13.28 -3.09
C VAL A 64 -9.46 -13.06 -4.54
N LEU A 65 -10.53 -13.72 -4.94
CA LEU A 65 -11.20 -13.52 -6.22
C LEU A 65 -12.23 -12.40 -6.06
N VAL A 66 -12.20 -11.43 -6.96
CA VAL A 66 -13.24 -10.40 -6.99
C VAL A 66 -14.48 -11.02 -7.61
N ASN A 67 -15.45 -11.35 -6.77
CA ASN A 67 -16.69 -12.01 -7.18
C ASN A 67 -17.67 -11.01 -7.81
N GLN A 68 -17.81 -9.83 -7.20
CA GLN A 68 -18.71 -8.79 -7.69
C GLN A 68 -18.26 -7.42 -7.17
N ILE A 69 -18.39 -6.41 -8.02
CA ILE A 69 -18.26 -5.00 -7.62
C ILE A 69 -19.65 -4.39 -7.69
N ARG A 70 -20.17 -3.95 -6.55
CA ARG A 70 -21.50 -3.38 -6.47
C ARG A 70 -21.52 -1.93 -6.95
N PRO A 71 -22.70 -1.40 -7.39
CA PRO A 71 -22.78 -0.01 -7.85
C PRO A 71 -22.34 1.04 -6.84
N ASN A 72 -22.44 0.74 -5.53
CA ASN A 72 -21.98 1.63 -4.46
C ASN A 72 -20.46 1.57 -4.21
N GLY A 73 -19.71 0.78 -5.00
CA GLY A 73 -18.26 0.62 -4.86
C GLY A 73 -17.83 -0.49 -3.90
N ASN A 74 -18.75 -1.18 -3.26
CA ASN A 74 -18.42 -2.31 -2.39
C ASN A 74 -17.97 -3.51 -3.23
N ILE A 75 -16.92 -4.18 -2.75
CA ILE A 75 -16.32 -5.33 -3.44
C ILE A 75 -16.62 -6.58 -2.64
N ASP A 76 -17.28 -7.55 -3.29
CA ASP A 76 -17.52 -8.87 -2.73
C ASP A 76 -16.39 -9.80 -3.15
N LEU A 77 -15.76 -10.45 -2.17
CA LEU A 77 -14.59 -11.30 -2.36
C LEU A 77 -14.90 -12.76 -2.05
N ARG A 78 -14.12 -13.64 -2.67
CA ARG A 78 -14.09 -15.07 -2.38
C ARG A 78 -12.64 -15.51 -2.17
N GLU A 79 -12.36 -16.27 -1.14
CA GLU A 79 -11.01 -16.77 -0.90
C GLU A 79 -10.61 -17.80 -1.95
N VAL A 80 -9.36 -17.67 -2.43
CA VAL A 80 -8.74 -18.60 -3.36
C VAL A 80 -7.49 -19.17 -2.72
N ILE A 81 -7.29 -20.48 -2.84
CA ILE A 81 -6.09 -21.15 -2.34
C ILE A 81 -5.28 -21.61 -3.53
N MET A 82 -4.04 -21.15 -3.62
CA MET A 82 -3.07 -21.52 -4.64
C MET A 82 -1.72 -21.81 -3.99
N ASP A 83 -1.02 -22.81 -4.49
CA ASP A 83 0.33 -23.12 -4.04
C ASP A 83 1.31 -22.05 -4.53
N GLU A 84 2.32 -21.75 -3.71
CA GLU A 84 3.42 -20.88 -4.13
C GLU A 84 4.10 -21.48 -5.36
N GLY A 85 4.39 -20.61 -6.33
CA GLY A 85 4.97 -21.04 -7.61
C GLY A 85 3.95 -21.49 -8.65
N SER A 86 2.66 -21.67 -8.28
CA SER A 86 1.60 -22.01 -9.23
C SER A 86 1.02 -20.76 -9.91
N TYR A 87 1.39 -19.57 -9.46
CA TYR A 87 0.90 -18.32 -10.02
C TYR A 87 2.02 -17.30 -10.19
N GLU A 88 1.79 -16.37 -11.07
CA GLU A 88 2.67 -15.22 -11.32
C GLU A 88 1.98 -13.96 -10.80
N THR A 89 2.72 -13.08 -10.13
CA THR A 89 2.18 -11.83 -9.59
C THR A 89 2.44 -10.69 -10.55
N LYS A 90 1.39 -9.93 -10.88
CA LYS A 90 1.49 -8.71 -11.68
C LYS A 90 0.99 -7.51 -10.89
N LEU A 91 1.77 -6.43 -10.92
CA LEU A 91 1.38 -5.17 -10.29
C LEU A 91 0.40 -4.41 -11.18
N VAL A 92 -0.75 -4.04 -10.63
CA VAL A 92 -1.66 -3.08 -11.25
C VAL A 92 -1.23 -1.71 -10.79
N SER A 93 -0.77 -0.87 -11.69
CA SER A 93 -0.33 0.47 -11.35
C SER A 93 -1.14 1.52 -12.09
N LYS A 94 -1.44 2.59 -11.36
CA LYS A 94 -2.06 3.78 -11.92
C LYS A 94 -0.96 4.70 -12.43
N LYS A 95 -1.22 5.39 -13.56
CA LYS A 95 -0.29 6.40 -14.03
C LYS A 95 -0.19 7.50 -13.00
N VAL A 96 1.01 7.71 -12.47
CA VAL A 96 1.27 8.72 -11.45
C VAL A 96 2.26 9.76 -11.98
N VAL A 97 2.11 10.99 -11.50
CA VAL A 97 3.08 12.05 -11.76
C VAL A 97 4.09 12.04 -10.62
N ILE A 98 5.37 11.87 -10.97
CA ILE A 98 6.45 11.87 -9.98
C ILE A 98 6.89 13.30 -9.73
N SER A 99 6.79 13.73 -8.46
CA SER A 99 7.26 15.06 -8.03
C SER A 99 8.71 14.99 -7.60
N LYS A 100 9.42 16.10 -7.75
CA LYS A 100 10.78 16.24 -7.24
C LYS A 100 10.74 16.69 -5.77
N LEU A 101 11.72 16.24 -4.97
CA LEU A 101 11.77 16.60 -3.55
C LEU A 101 11.89 18.13 -3.34
N SER A 102 12.66 18.81 -4.18
CA SER A 102 12.80 20.27 -4.11
C SER A 102 11.51 21.05 -4.38
N ASP A 103 10.51 20.40 -5.00
CA ASP A 103 9.24 21.04 -5.37
C ASP A 103 8.14 20.80 -4.33
N LEU A 104 8.37 20.00 -3.31
CA LEU A 104 7.37 19.68 -2.28
C LEU A 104 6.94 20.92 -1.49
N LYS A 105 7.83 21.88 -1.29
CA LYS A 105 7.51 23.16 -0.64
C LYS A 105 6.39 23.93 -1.34
N ASN A 106 6.21 23.69 -2.64
CA ASN A 106 5.16 24.30 -3.47
C ASN A 106 3.88 23.45 -3.50
N LYS A 107 3.89 22.28 -2.87
CA LYS A 107 2.79 21.31 -2.90
C LYS A 107 2.26 20.95 -1.52
N LEU A 108 2.46 21.83 -0.55
CA LEU A 108 2.01 21.61 0.82
C LEU A 108 0.50 21.40 0.89
N GLY A 109 0.08 20.38 1.64
CA GLY A 109 -1.32 19.98 1.78
C GLY A 109 -1.85 19.14 0.61
N ARG A 110 -0.99 18.80 -0.34
CA ARG A 110 -1.37 17.99 -1.51
C ARG A 110 -0.81 16.58 -1.42
N ASN A 111 -1.55 15.63 -1.98
CA ASN A 111 -1.04 14.28 -2.19
C ASN A 111 0.00 14.30 -3.30
N ILE A 112 1.14 13.68 -3.02
CA ILE A 112 2.28 13.63 -3.94
C ILE A 112 2.81 12.21 -4.05
N THR A 113 3.54 11.97 -5.12
CA THR A 113 4.30 10.74 -5.32
C THR A 113 5.74 11.11 -5.66
N VAL A 114 6.70 10.54 -4.95
CA VAL A 114 8.12 10.77 -5.20
C VAL A 114 8.85 9.44 -5.37
N GLU A 115 9.96 9.47 -6.10
CA GLU A 115 10.91 8.36 -6.19
C GLU A 115 12.26 8.85 -5.69
N ALA A 116 12.84 8.13 -4.74
CA ALA A 116 14.07 8.60 -4.09
C ALA A 116 14.86 7.43 -3.46
N ASP A 117 16.14 7.68 -3.22
CA ASP A 117 17.02 6.75 -2.52
C ASP A 117 16.88 6.94 -1.01
N VAL A 118 16.82 5.84 -0.28
CA VAL A 118 16.80 5.86 1.19
C VAL A 118 18.24 6.02 1.70
N VAL A 119 18.51 7.15 2.34
CA VAL A 119 19.86 7.49 2.83
C VAL A 119 19.99 7.40 4.35
N GLN A 120 18.87 7.43 5.08
CA GLN A 120 18.85 7.26 6.53
C GLN A 120 17.51 6.69 6.98
N ILE A 121 17.53 5.87 8.02
CA ILE A 121 16.31 5.34 8.66
C ILE A 121 16.45 5.55 10.16
N LYS A 122 15.47 6.23 10.76
CA LYS A 122 15.44 6.49 12.19
C LYS A 122 14.11 6.08 12.79
N GLN A 123 14.16 5.17 13.76
CA GLN A 123 12.98 4.83 14.54
C GLN A 123 12.85 5.78 15.73
N THR A 124 11.70 6.44 15.82
CA THR A 124 11.37 7.31 16.94
C THR A 124 10.42 6.58 17.90
N SER A 125 10.03 7.22 18.99
CA SER A 125 8.98 6.72 19.87
C SER A 125 7.58 6.77 19.22
N GLY A 126 7.47 7.41 18.09
CA GLY A 126 6.27 7.50 17.24
C GLY A 126 6.54 6.87 15.86
N PRO A 127 6.61 7.69 14.80
CA PRO A 127 6.81 7.21 13.45
C PRO A 127 8.23 6.74 13.17
N THR A 128 8.38 5.97 12.08
CA THR A 128 9.67 5.71 11.46
C THR A 128 9.96 6.85 10.47
N ILE A 129 11.14 7.45 10.56
CA ILE A 129 11.56 8.52 9.67
C ILE A 129 12.54 7.97 8.64
N PHE A 130 12.16 8.03 7.38
CA PHE A 130 13.02 7.69 6.25
C PHE A 130 13.53 9.00 5.63
N THR A 131 14.83 9.22 5.69
CA THR A 131 15.43 10.32 4.96
C THR A 131 15.72 9.86 3.55
N VAL A 132 15.17 10.54 2.57
CA VAL A 132 15.25 10.16 1.17
C VAL A 132 15.83 11.27 0.33
N CYS A 133 16.52 10.90 -0.75
CA CYS A 133 17.27 11.81 -1.59
C CYS A 133 16.98 11.54 -3.07
N ASP A 134 16.73 12.58 -3.82
CA ASP A 134 16.74 12.54 -5.29
C ASP A 134 17.78 13.53 -5.83
N GLU A 135 17.85 13.72 -7.13
CA GLU A 135 18.80 14.64 -7.75
C GLU A 135 18.57 16.12 -7.36
N THR A 136 17.43 16.44 -6.74
CA THR A 136 17.07 17.82 -6.39
C THR A 136 17.27 18.16 -4.92
N GLY A 137 17.39 17.15 -4.05
CA GLY A 137 17.57 17.39 -2.62
C GLY A 137 17.22 16.18 -1.76
N THR A 138 17.07 16.46 -0.47
CA THR A 138 16.83 15.48 0.58
C THR A 138 15.63 15.91 1.42
N GLU A 139 14.73 14.99 1.74
CA GLU A 139 13.58 15.26 2.59
C GLU A 139 13.31 14.06 3.52
N ASP A 140 12.63 14.32 4.62
CA ASP A 140 12.19 13.29 5.55
C ASP A 140 10.78 12.80 5.17
N ALA A 141 10.60 11.49 5.23
CA ALA A 141 9.32 10.83 5.05
C ALA A 141 8.96 10.11 6.34
N ALA A 142 7.87 10.54 6.98
CA ALA A 142 7.39 9.94 8.23
C ALA A 142 6.34 8.88 7.94
N ALA A 143 6.61 7.66 8.33
CA ALA A 143 5.69 6.54 8.18
C ALA A 143 5.22 6.08 9.56
N PHE A 144 3.91 5.95 9.74
CA PHE A 144 3.32 5.58 11.02
C PHE A 144 2.34 4.44 10.85
N THR A 145 2.56 3.35 11.58
CA THR A 145 1.60 2.26 11.76
C THR A 145 1.24 2.11 13.23
N GLU A 146 2.25 2.09 14.09
CA GLU A 146 2.10 1.98 15.54
C GLU A 146 3.26 2.70 16.21
N ALA A 147 3.00 3.39 17.32
CA ALA A 147 4.02 4.17 18.04
C ALA A 147 5.19 3.28 18.46
N GLY A 148 6.40 3.67 18.09
CA GLY A 148 7.63 2.97 18.44
C GLY A 148 7.88 1.69 17.65
N VAL A 149 7.00 1.32 16.72
CA VAL A 149 7.16 0.13 15.87
C VAL A 149 7.60 0.55 14.47
N ARG A 150 8.60 -0.15 13.94
CA ARG A 150 9.14 0.14 12.61
C ARG A 150 8.11 -0.10 11.51
N SER A 151 7.79 0.95 10.77
CA SER A 151 7.01 0.87 9.53
C SER A 151 7.92 0.45 8.39
N TYR A 152 7.39 -0.35 7.44
CA TYR A 152 8.12 -0.81 6.26
C TYR A 152 9.47 -1.44 6.61
N PRO A 153 9.48 -2.52 7.43
CA PRO A 153 10.73 -3.15 7.88
C PRO A 153 11.55 -3.76 6.73
N GLU A 154 10.93 -4.00 5.58
CA GLU A 154 11.57 -4.50 4.36
C GLU A 154 12.47 -3.46 3.68
N VAL A 155 12.25 -2.17 3.96
CA VAL A 155 13.03 -1.09 3.34
C VAL A 155 14.36 -0.92 4.06
N GLN A 156 15.45 -0.89 3.29
CA GLN A 156 16.82 -0.78 3.80
C GLN A 156 17.52 0.44 3.20
N LEU A 157 18.65 0.82 3.83
CA LEU A 157 19.52 1.87 3.30
C LEU A 157 19.99 1.49 1.89
N GLY A 158 19.93 2.47 0.98
CA GLY A 158 20.31 2.29 -0.42
C GLY A 158 19.19 1.82 -1.33
N ASP A 159 18.04 1.44 -0.79
CA ASP A 159 16.89 1.08 -1.60
C ASP A 159 16.35 2.33 -2.32
N VAL A 160 15.91 2.14 -3.56
CA VAL A 160 15.12 3.13 -4.29
C VAL A 160 13.65 2.84 -4.03
N VAL A 161 12.94 3.83 -3.53
CA VAL A 161 11.54 3.67 -3.15
C VAL A 161 10.65 4.67 -3.88
N ARG A 162 9.41 4.25 -4.10
CA ARG A 162 8.34 5.15 -4.52
C ARG A 162 7.46 5.39 -3.30
N ILE A 163 7.30 6.67 -2.95
CA ILE A 163 6.55 7.09 -1.76
C ILE A 163 5.29 7.82 -2.20
N PHE A 164 4.17 7.40 -1.65
CA PHE A 164 2.87 8.05 -1.79
C PHE A 164 2.53 8.71 -0.46
N GLY A 165 2.15 9.96 -0.47
CA GLY A 165 1.81 10.63 0.76
C GLY A 165 1.40 12.08 0.54
N GLU A 166 1.34 12.81 1.63
CA GLU A 166 1.02 14.23 1.64
C GLU A 166 2.26 15.04 1.99
N ALA A 167 2.53 16.09 1.22
CA ALA A 167 3.56 17.05 1.56
C ALA A 167 3.01 18.00 2.63
N ASN A 168 3.69 18.10 3.76
CA ASN A 168 3.29 19.01 4.82
C ASN A 168 4.51 19.68 5.46
N LYS A 169 4.24 20.58 6.41
CA LYS A 169 5.28 21.27 7.17
C LYS A 169 5.15 20.88 8.64
N ARG A 170 6.27 20.44 9.21
CA ARG A 170 6.38 20.16 10.64
C ARG A 170 7.63 20.84 11.19
N ASN A 171 7.48 21.64 12.24
CA ASN A 171 8.59 22.42 12.81
C ASN A 171 9.33 23.27 11.77
N ASN A 172 8.59 23.92 10.87
CA ASN A 172 9.10 24.74 9.76
C ASN A 172 9.90 23.96 8.69
N GLN A 173 9.88 22.63 8.73
CA GLN A 173 10.54 21.80 7.72
C GLN A 173 9.50 21.06 6.89
N VAL A 174 9.75 20.97 5.58
CA VAL A 174 8.94 20.18 4.67
C VAL A 174 9.16 18.71 4.98
N GLN A 175 8.07 17.97 5.02
CA GLN A 175 8.06 16.54 5.33
C GLN A 175 7.01 15.84 4.50
N ILE A 176 7.25 14.56 4.19
CA ILE A 176 6.25 13.71 3.57
C ILE A 176 5.57 12.88 4.66
N GLU A 177 4.26 12.97 4.75
CA GLU A 177 3.47 12.05 5.57
C GLU A 177 3.12 10.85 4.70
N VAL A 178 3.76 9.71 4.96
CA VAL A 178 3.69 8.53 4.10
C VAL A 178 2.33 7.84 4.25
N SER A 179 1.63 7.65 3.14
CA SER A 179 0.45 6.79 3.08
C SER A 179 0.81 5.39 2.58
N ASP A 180 1.78 5.27 1.68
CA ASP A 180 2.32 4.00 1.24
C ASP A 180 3.73 4.16 0.66
N MET A 181 4.50 3.07 0.64
CA MET A 181 5.86 3.04 0.12
C MET A 181 6.14 1.67 -0.48
N ILE A 182 6.75 1.67 -1.66
CA ILE A 182 7.17 0.44 -2.33
C ILE A 182 8.64 0.54 -2.75
N ILE A 183 9.34 -0.60 -2.72
CA ILE A 183 10.71 -0.71 -3.22
C ILE A 183 10.64 -0.93 -4.74
N LEU A 184 11.43 -0.14 -5.48
CA LEU A 184 11.50 -0.24 -6.94
C LEU A 184 12.53 -1.25 -7.42
#